data_87ca145dba969e82f25e54556552afca
#
_entry.id   87ca145dba969e82f25e54556552afca
#
_cell.length_a   1.000
_cell.length_b   1.000
_cell.length_c   1.000
_cell.angle_alpha   90.00
_cell.angle_beta   90.00
_cell.angle_gamma   90.00
#
_symmetry.space_group_name_H-M   'P 1'
#
loop_
_entity.id
_entity.type
_entity.pdbx_description
1 polymer ?
#
loop_
_entity_poly.entity_id
_entity_poly.type
_entity_poly.pdbx_seq_one_letter_code
_entity_poly.pdbx_strand_id
1 'polypeptide(L)'
;MIKEMIKKAAEGIDLTYDEAAEVTREIMTGSTTPAQTAAYLTALHIKGETTDEISASAYVMRDCADRVNYPGDVLEIVGTGGDGSNSINVSTISALVCAAAGAKVAKHGNRAASSKCGTADCLEALGVNISTDPAGSVKLLDEVGMCFLFAQKYHSAMKYVGPVRKEIGIPTVFNILGPLTNPAHANVQLLGVYKPELLMTMAKALTKLGVKRGMAVYGTDKLDEISVSAPTKVVEFSDGNFEEYEITPEQFGMKRHDKSELAGGTPAENAEAARCILYGEKGAGRDAVLLNAGAALHILKGITIEDGIQLAADTIDSGAAMKTLEKYIKVSNEVKA
;
A
#
# COMPACT_ATOMS: atom_id res chain seq x y z
N MET A 1 -21.62 3.07 -22.84
CA MET A 1 -20.19 3.10 -23.20
C MET A 1 -19.50 1.74 -22.99
N ILE A 2 -19.71 1.01 -21.88
CA ILE A 2 -19.00 -0.24 -21.57
C ILE A 2 -19.00 -1.28 -22.71
N LYS A 3 -20.09 -1.47 -23.46
CA LYS A 3 -20.16 -2.44 -24.58
C LYS A 3 -19.17 -2.14 -25.70
N GLU A 4 -18.90 -0.87 -25.96
CA GLU A 4 -17.94 -0.44 -26.97
C GLU A 4 -16.50 -0.65 -26.47
N MET A 5 -16.24 -0.35 -25.21
CA MET A 5 -14.92 -0.54 -24.61
C MET A 5 -14.56 -2.02 -24.43
N ILE A 6 -15.56 -2.90 -24.20
CA ILE A 6 -15.37 -4.34 -24.25
C ILE A 6 -14.85 -4.78 -25.63
N LYS A 7 -15.44 -4.26 -26.72
CA LYS A 7 -14.98 -4.58 -28.08
C LYS A 7 -13.55 -4.12 -28.32
N LYS A 8 -13.25 -2.86 -27.97
CA LYS A 8 -11.90 -2.30 -28.08
C LYS A 8 -10.87 -3.16 -27.34
N ALA A 9 -11.10 -3.45 -26.06
CA ALA A 9 -10.19 -4.25 -25.26
C ALA A 9 -10.05 -5.69 -25.79
N ALA A 10 -11.13 -6.31 -26.27
CA ALA A 10 -11.10 -7.64 -26.86
C ALA A 10 -10.34 -7.71 -28.20
N GLU A 11 -10.24 -6.60 -28.92
CA GLU A 11 -9.45 -6.43 -30.13
C GLU A 11 -7.97 -6.05 -29.83
N GLY A 12 -7.60 -5.98 -28.55
CA GLY A 12 -6.24 -5.59 -28.11
C GLY A 12 -5.96 -4.09 -28.24
N ILE A 13 -6.99 -3.25 -28.38
CA ILE A 13 -6.84 -1.80 -28.54
C ILE A 13 -6.87 -1.13 -27.16
N ASP A 14 -5.89 -0.28 -26.89
CA ASP A 14 -5.79 0.48 -25.65
C ASP A 14 -6.94 1.50 -25.53
N LEU A 15 -7.47 1.63 -24.33
CA LEU A 15 -8.42 2.68 -24.00
C LEU A 15 -7.66 3.98 -23.68
N THR A 16 -8.26 5.10 -24.06
CA THR A 16 -7.80 6.39 -23.55
C THR A 16 -8.11 6.52 -22.06
N TYR A 17 -7.45 7.46 -21.39
CA TYR A 17 -7.71 7.77 -19.98
C TYR A 17 -9.22 8.04 -19.73
N ASP A 18 -9.84 8.87 -20.57
CA ASP A 18 -11.24 9.26 -20.40
C ASP A 18 -12.20 8.08 -20.62
N GLU A 19 -11.92 7.22 -21.62
CA GLU A 19 -12.70 6.00 -21.86
C GLU A 19 -12.63 5.04 -20.67
N ALA A 20 -11.43 4.82 -20.13
CA ALA A 20 -11.22 3.94 -18.96
C ALA A 20 -11.87 4.53 -17.70
N ALA A 21 -11.79 5.85 -17.50
CA ALA A 21 -12.46 6.55 -16.40
C ALA A 21 -13.98 6.39 -16.46
N GLU A 22 -14.56 6.60 -17.61
CA GLU A 22 -16.02 6.51 -17.78
C GLU A 22 -16.55 5.09 -17.56
N VAL A 23 -15.88 4.06 -18.12
CA VAL A 23 -16.27 2.65 -17.88
C VAL A 23 -16.13 2.30 -16.40
N THR A 24 -15.03 2.72 -15.77
CA THR A 24 -14.86 2.48 -14.34
C THR A 24 -15.97 3.16 -13.53
N ARG A 25 -16.38 4.36 -13.90
CA ARG A 25 -17.50 5.09 -13.28
C ARG A 25 -18.83 4.34 -13.46
N GLU A 26 -19.13 3.84 -14.67
CA GLU A 26 -20.30 2.99 -14.91
C GLU A 26 -20.32 1.76 -13.97
N ILE A 27 -19.16 1.11 -13.81
CA ILE A 27 -19.01 -0.06 -12.92
C ILE A 27 -19.23 0.35 -11.45
N MET A 28 -18.52 1.39 -10.99
CA MET A 28 -18.54 1.81 -9.58
C MET A 28 -19.87 2.42 -9.15
N THR A 29 -20.71 2.85 -10.07
CA THR A 29 -22.10 3.32 -9.81
C THR A 29 -23.15 2.23 -9.96
N GLY A 30 -22.76 1.00 -10.36
CA GLY A 30 -23.68 -0.11 -10.58
C GLY A 30 -24.52 0.02 -11.85
N SER A 31 -24.08 0.83 -12.81
CA SER A 31 -24.78 1.07 -14.08
C SER A 31 -24.52 -0.03 -15.12
N THR A 32 -23.70 -1.02 -14.79
CA THR A 32 -23.34 -2.15 -15.65
C THR A 32 -23.94 -3.46 -15.13
N THR A 33 -24.18 -4.40 -16.04
CA THR A 33 -24.54 -5.77 -15.63
C THR A 33 -23.30 -6.56 -15.20
N PRO A 34 -23.43 -7.60 -14.34
CA PRO A 34 -22.32 -8.49 -13.99
C PRO A 34 -21.60 -9.07 -15.21
N ALA A 35 -22.36 -9.46 -16.25
CA ALA A 35 -21.79 -9.99 -17.49
C ALA A 35 -20.95 -8.95 -18.25
N GLN A 36 -21.39 -7.70 -18.29
CA GLN A 36 -20.62 -6.61 -18.90
C GLN A 36 -19.33 -6.32 -18.12
N THR A 37 -19.43 -6.24 -16.80
CA THR A 37 -18.26 -6.02 -15.93
C THR A 37 -17.26 -7.17 -16.07
N ALA A 38 -17.72 -8.43 -16.04
CA ALA A 38 -16.86 -9.60 -16.23
C ALA A 38 -16.16 -9.59 -17.59
N ALA A 39 -16.89 -9.33 -18.67
CA ALA A 39 -16.33 -9.25 -20.02
C ALA A 39 -15.27 -8.14 -20.15
N TYR A 40 -15.54 -6.96 -19.60
CA TYR A 40 -14.60 -5.82 -19.60
C TYR A 40 -13.31 -6.16 -18.85
N LEU A 41 -13.44 -6.63 -17.60
CA LEU A 41 -12.28 -6.96 -16.76
C LEU A 41 -11.44 -8.09 -17.37
N THR A 42 -12.07 -9.09 -17.96
CA THR A 42 -11.38 -10.19 -18.62
C THR A 42 -10.66 -9.72 -19.89
N ALA A 43 -11.32 -8.94 -20.74
CA ALA A 43 -10.71 -8.42 -21.95
C ALA A 43 -9.52 -7.49 -21.64
N LEU A 44 -9.67 -6.62 -20.64
CA LEU A 44 -8.59 -5.73 -20.17
C LEU A 44 -7.39 -6.52 -19.66
N HIS A 45 -7.64 -7.57 -18.86
CA HIS A 45 -6.59 -8.46 -18.34
C HIS A 45 -5.84 -9.20 -19.47
N ILE A 46 -6.56 -9.70 -20.47
CA ILE A 46 -5.95 -10.42 -21.62
C ILE A 46 -5.12 -9.45 -22.47
N LYS A 47 -5.61 -8.24 -22.70
CA LYS A 47 -4.89 -7.21 -23.43
C LYS A 47 -3.61 -6.76 -22.69
N GLY A 48 -3.66 -6.73 -21.38
CA GLY A 48 -2.68 -6.05 -20.52
C GLY A 48 -3.04 -4.58 -20.31
N GLU A 49 -3.07 -4.15 -19.05
CA GLU A 49 -3.47 -2.81 -18.66
C GLU A 49 -2.36 -1.79 -18.93
N THR A 50 -2.71 -0.65 -19.52
CA THR A 50 -1.79 0.49 -19.69
C THR A 50 -1.76 1.38 -18.44
N THR A 51 -0.73 2.23 -18.34
CA THR A 51 -0.66 3.24 -17.26
C THR A 51 -1.89 4.16 -17.24
N ASP A 52 -2.44 4.51 -18.41
CA ASP A 52 -3.62 5.37 -18.51
C ASP A 52 -4.86 4.67 -18.00
N GLU A 53 -5.09 3.43 -18.37
CA GLU A 53 -6.22 2.62 -17.90
C GLU A 53 -6.15 2.37 -16.39
N ILE A 54 -4.96 2.09 -15.86
CA ILE A 54 -4.72 1.90 -14.42
C ILE A 54 -4.99 3.20 -13.65
N SER A 55 -4.38 4.31 -14.08
CA SER A 55 -4.51 5.59 -13.38
C SER A 55 -5.92 6.17 -13.47
N ALA A 56 -6.61 6.01 -14.60
CA ALA A 56 -8.00 6.41 -14.77
C ALA A 56 -8.94 5.62 -13.82
N SER A 57 -8.75 4.30 -13.76
CA SER A 57 -9.52 3.43 -12.86
C SER A 57 -9.27 3.80 -11.38
N ALA A 58 -8.02 4.04 -10.99
CA ALA A 58 -7.67 4.46 -9.64
C ALA A 58 -8.25 5.84 -9.29
N TYR A 59 -8.22 6.79 -10.24
CA TYR A 59 -8.81 8.11 -10.06
C TYR A 59 -10.31 8.03 -9.74
N VAL A 60 -11.07 7.25 -10.52
CA VAL A 60 -12.50 7.06 -10.28
C VAL A 60 -12.77 6.37 -8.95
N MET A 61 -11.96 5.39 -8.58
CA MET A 61 -12.10 4.74 -7.26
C MET A 61 -11.86 5.71 -6.11
N ARG A 62 -10.86 6.62 -6.21
CA ARG A 62 -10.62 7.68 -5.23
C ARG A 62 -11.79 8.66 -5.15
N ASP A 63 -12.37 9.02 -6.30
CA ASP A 63 -13.51 9.94 -6.40
C ASP A 63 -14.79 9.34 -5.76
N CYS A 64 -14.94 8.01 -5.82
CA CYS A 64 -16.05 7.27 -5.21
C CYS A 64 -15.81 6.87 -3.74
N ALA A 65 -14.66 7.15 -3.17
CA ALA A 65 -14.31 6.79 -1.79
C ALA A 65 -14.75 7.86 -0.78
N ASP A 66 -14.95 7.44 0.47
CA ASP A 66 -15.13 8.36 1.60
C ASP A 66 -13.81 9.09 1.88
N ARG A 67 -13.70 10.33 1.42
CA ARG A 67 -12.46 11.09 1.41
C ARG A 67 -12.01 11.54 2.81
N VAL A 68 -10.73 11.39 3.11
CA VAL A 68 -10.05 11.96 4.28
C VAL A 68 -9.24 13.17 3.82
N ASN A 69 -9.65 14.37 4.21
CA ASN A 69 -8.94 15.60 3.87
C ASN A 69 -7.96 15.96 5.00
N TYR A 70 -6.66 15.90 4.71
CA TYR A 70 -5.61 16.27 5.64
C TYR A 70 -4.66 17.27 4.98
N PRO A 71 -4.28 18.37 5.65
CA PRO A 71 -3.37 19.37 5.10
C PRO A 71 -1.91 18.89 5.20
N GLY A 72 -1.10 19.22 4.20
CA GLY A 72 0.34 18.91 4.19
C GLY A 72 0.68 17.55 3.58
N ASP A 73 1.90 17.11 3.84
CA ASP A 73 2.39 15.84 3.30
C ASP A 73 1.84 14.65 4.11
N VAL A 74 1.30 13.70 3.40
CA VAL A 74 0.80 12.43 3.93
C VAL A 74 1.56 11.30 3.27
N LEU A 75 2.15 10.45 4.09
CA LEU A 75 2.91 9.27 3.67
C LEU A 75 2.00 8.04 3.62
N GLU A 76 2.17 7.23 2.59
CA GLU A 76 1.67 5.86 2.54
C GLU A 76 2.82 4.86 2.37
N ILE A 77 2.74 3.74 3.07
CA ILE A 77 3.64 2.58 2.92
C ILE A 77 2.75 1.38 2.69
N VAL A 78 2.80 0.80 1.48
CA VAL A 78 1.86 -0.26 1.09
C VAL A 78 2.48 -1.16 0.02
N GLY A 79 2.14 -2.45 0.05
CA GLY A 79 2.41 -3.38 -1.04
C GLY A 79 1.14 -3.70 -1.82
N THR A 80 1.30 -4.20 -3.05
CA THR A 80 0.18 -4.72 -3.85
C THR A 80 -0.44 -5.97 -3.24
N GLY A 81 0.33 -6.67 -2.40
CA GLY A 81 0.01 -8.04 -2.01
C GLY A 81 0.16 -9.02 -3.17
N GLY A 82 -0.17 -10.29 -2.91
CA GLY A 82 -0.16 -11.33 -3.95
C GLY A 82 1.23 -11.86 -4.29
N ASP A 83 2.25 -11.51 -3.54
CA ASP A 83 3.63 -11.96 -3.68
C ASP A 83 3.85 -13.41 -3.19
N GLY A 84 2.90 -13.95 -2.43
CA GLY A 84 2.95 -15.32 -1.87
C GLY A 84 3.98 -15.51 -0.75
N SER A 85 4.58 -14.44 -0.22
CA SER A 85 5.64 -14.51 0.79
C SER A 85 5.13 -15.01 2.15
N ASN A 86 3.89 -14.70 2.50
CA ASN A 86 3.35 -14.90 3.85
C ASN A 86 4.25 -14.29 4.95
N SER A 87 4.88 -13.15 4.65
CA SER A 87 5.75 -12.44 5.58
C SER A 87 4.97 -11.79 6.73
N ILE A 88 5.68 -11.41 7.79
CA ILE A 88 5.17 -10.46 8.79
C ILE A 88 4.69 -9.17 8.11
N ASN A 89 3.86 -8.38 8.78
CA ASN A 89 3.32 -7.13 8.19
C ASN A 89 4.36 -5.99 8.23
N VAL A 90 5.46 -6.11 7.45
CA VAL A 90 6.59 -5.18 7.42
C VAL A 90 6.11 -3.74 7.21
N SER A 91 5.31 -3.48 6.16
CA SER A 91 4.80 -2.13 5.85
C SER A 91 3.96 -1.53 6.99
N THR A 92 3.25 -2.36 7.76
CA THR A 92 2.45 -1.89 8.91
C THR A 92 3.34 -1.44 10.07
N ILE A 93 4.37 -2.23 10.38
CA ILE A 93 5.33 -1.91 11.44
C ILE A 93 6.16 -0.69 11.02
N SER A 94 6.61 -0.63 9.76
CA SER A 94 7.31 0.54 9.20
C SER A 94 6.48 1.82 9.27
N ALA A 95 5.17 1.74 9.02
CA ALA A 95 4.25 2.86 9.16
C ALA A 95 4.19 3.40 10.59
N LEU A 96 4.16 2.53 11.60
CA LEU A 96 4.22 2.93 13.02
C LEU A 96 5.56 3.60 13.36
N VAL A 97 6.67 3.07 12.87
CA VAL A 97 8.00 3.68 13.06
C VAL A 97 8.08 5.06 12.41
N CYS A 98 7.60 5.20 11.17
CA CYS A 98 7.56 6.49 10.48
C CYS A 98 6.68 7.51 11.21
N ALA A 99 5.52 7.10 11.70
CA ALA A 99 4.64 7.97 12.50
C ALA A 99 5.33 8.43 13.79
N ALA A 100 6.04 7.52 14.48
CA ALA A 100 6.82 7.83 15.67
C ALA A 100 8.00 8.77 15.38
N ALA A 101 8.56 8.72 14.15
CA ALA A 101 9.58 9.64 13.65
C ALA A 101 9.02 10.98 13.14
N GLY A 102 7.71 11.24 13.38
CA GLY A 102 7.04 12.50 13.09
C GLY A 102 6.36 12.60 11.72
N ALA A 103 6.27 11.50 10.95
CA ALA A 103 5.49 11.46 9.73
C ALA A 103 3.98 11.48 10.01
N LYS A 104 3.19 11.96 9.02
CA LYS A 104 1.74 11.76 8.99
C LYS A 104 1.44 10.61 8.02
N VAL A 105 1.08 9.45 8.58
CA VAL A 105 0.93 8.20 7.81
C VAL A 105 -0.54 7.84 7.71
N ALA A 106 -1.09 7.86 6.49
CA ALA A 106 -2.43 7.33 6.21
C ALA A 106 -2.30 5.99 5.50
N LYS A 107 -2.31 4.91 6.26
CA LYS A 107 -2.14 3.57 5.69
C LYS A 107 -3.46 3.03 5.18
N HIS A 108 -3.56 2.83 3.86
CA HIS A 108 -4.68 2.13 3.25
C HIS A 108 -4.43 0.62 3.25
N GLY A 109 -5.45 -0.17 3.51
CA GLY A 109 -5.28 -1.61 3.54
C GLY A 109 -6.57 -2.40 3.76
N ASN A 110 -6.44 -3.73 3.72
CA ASN A 110 -7.57 -4.65 3.83
C ASN A 110 -7.20 -5.86 4.71
N ARG A 111 -8.18 -6.74 4.90
CA ARG A 111 -7.96 -8.10 5.43
C ARG A 111 -7.16 -8.94 4.43
N ALA A 112 -6.60 -10.03 4.93
CA ALA A 112 -5.91 -11.00 4.09
C ALA A 112 -6.81 -11.50 2.95
N ALA A 113 -6.25 -11.55 1.73
CA ALA A 113 -6.90 -12.17 0.58
C ALA A 113 -6.37 -13.59 0.32
N SER A 114 -5.05 -13.77 0.41
CA SER A 114 -4.35 -15.05 0.17
C SER A 114 -3.33 -15.40 1.26
N SER A 115 -2.89 -14.42 2.05
CA SER A 115 -1.99 -14.63 3.20
C SER A 115 -2.77 -15.04 4.45
N LYS A 116 -2.04 -15.41 5.52
CA LYS A 116 -2.65 -15.76 6.82
C LYS A 116 -3.08 -14.54 7.64
N CYS A 117 -2.49 -13.37 7.38
CA CYS A 117 -2.72 -12.14 8.13
C CYS A 117 -2.56 -10.91 7.22
N GLY A 118 -3.64 -10.18 7.01
CA GLY A 118 -3.61 -8.88 6.33
C GLY A 118 -3.31 -7.73 7.29
N THR A 119 -3.14 -6.52 6.76
CA THR A 119 -2.92 -5.31 7.56
C THR A 119 -4.01 -5.10 8.61
N ALA A 120 -5.29 -5.22 8.20
CA ALA A 120 -6.43 -5.06 9.10
C ALA A 120 -6.40 -6.08 10.23
N ASP A 121 -6.10 -7.35 9.90
CA ASP A 121 -6.09 -8.44 10.88
C ASP A 121 -4.97 -8.24 11.92
N CYS A 122 -3.79 -7.78 11.49
CA CYS A 122 -2.68 -7.47 12.37
C CYS A 122 -3.00 -6.28 13.30
N LEU A 123 -3.57 -5.19 12.77
CA LEU A 123 -3.92 -4.02 13.58
C LEU A 123 -5.02 -4.33 14.61
N GLU A 124 -6.04 -5.10 14.26
CA GLU A 124 -7.05 -5.58 15.21
C GLU A 124 -6.42 -6.44 16.30
N ALA A 125 -5.50 -7.36 15.95
CA ALA A 125 -4.80 -8.21 16.93
C ALA A 125 -3.86 -7.39 17.84
N LEU A 126 -3.36 -6.24 17.37
CA LEU A 126 -2.63 -5.26 18.19
C LEU A 126 -3.56 -4.49 19.13
N GLY A 127 -4.88 -4.51 18.92
CA GLY A 127 -5.88 -3.79 19.73
C GLY A 127 -6.33 -2.46 19.13
N VAL A 128 -5.97 -2.15 17.89
CA VAL A 128 -6.36 -0.92 17.20
C VAL A 128 -7.77 -1.05 16.65
N ASN A 129 -8.62 -0.03 16.87
CA ASN A 129 -9.91 0.06 16.19
C ASN A 129 -9.69 0.49 14.74
N ILE A 130 -9.96 -0.41 13.79
CA ILE A 130 -9.78 -0.20 12.34
C ILE A 130 -11.00 0.42 11.66
N SER A 131 -12.10 0.60 12.38
CA SER A 131 -13.39 1.05 11.81
C SER A 131 -13.64 2.54 12.05
N THR A 132 -12.61 3.37 11.91
CA THR A 132 -12.73 4.83 12.07
C THR A 132 -13.34 5.49 10.84
N ASP A 133 -14.16 6.52 11.05
CA ASP A 133 -14.70 7.36 9.98
C ASP A 133 -13.66 8.40 9.49
N PRO A 134 -13.92 9.18 8.43
CA PRO A 134 -12.98 10.19 7.97
C PRO A 134 -12.58 11.23 9.01
N ALA A 135 -13.51 11.67 9.86
CA ALA A 135 -13.22 12.63 10.94
C ALA A 135 -12.33 12.01 12.02
N GLY A 136 -12.61 10.76 12.40
CA GLY A 136 -11.77 9.99 13.32
C GLY A 136 -10.36 9.74 12.76
N SER A 137 -10.25 9.50 11.46
CA SER A 137 -8.96 9.34 10.80
C SER A 137 -8.13 10.62 10.78
N VAL A 138 -8.75 11.79 10.58
CA VAL A 138 -8.07 13.10 10.73
C VAL A 138 -7.57 13.29 12.16
N LYS A 139 -8.41 13.00 13.16
CA LYS A 139 -8.02 13.08 14.58
C LYS A 139 -6.84 12.17 14.90
N LEU A 140 -6.83 10.95 14.36
CA LEU A 140 -5.70 10.01 14.51
C LEU A 140 -4.41 10.54 13.87
N LEU A 141 -4.49 11.14 12.67
CA LEU A 141 -3.35 11.79 12.03
C LEU A 141 -2.81 12.93 12.87
N ASP A 142 -3.68 13.75 13.47
CA ASP A 142 -3.27 14.88 14.32
C ASP A 142 -2.61 14.40 15.61
N GLU A 143 -3.27 13.53 16.35
CA GLU A 143 -2.85 13.15 17.70
C GLU A 143 -1.78 12.07 17.72
N VAL A 144 -1.87 11.08 16.84
CA VAL A 144 -0.98 9.89 16.83
C VAL A 144 0.08 10.00 15.74
N GLY A 145 -0.24 10.64 14.62
CA GLY A 145 0.57 10.65 13.41
C GLY A 145 0.23 9.51 12.44
N MET A 146 -0.67 8.58 12.79
CA MET A 146 -1.05 7.47 11.93
C MET A 146 -2.56 7.21 11.99
N CYS A 147 -3.17 6.93 10.83
CA CYS A 147 -4.50 6.34 10.72
C CYS A 147 -4.49 5.12 9.81
N PHE A 148 -5.49 4.26 9.96
CA PHE A 148 -5.74 3.13 9.06
C PHE A 148 -7.05 3.35 8.30
N LEU A 149 -6.97 3.31 6.98
CA LEU A 149 -8.10 3.48 6.07
C LEU A 149 -8.53 2.10 5.58
N PHE A 150 -9.50 1.53 6.29
CA PHE A 150 -9.98 0.17 6.00
C PHE A 150 -10.75 0.14 4.69
N ALA A 151 -10.22 -0.54 3.68
CA ALA A 151 -10.74 -0.51 2.31
C ALA A 151 -12.24 -0.85 2.22
N GLN A 152 -12.73 -1.81 3.01
CA GLN A 152 -14.15 -2.19 2.99
C GLN A 152 -15.08 -1.09 3.51
N LYS A 153 -14.58 -0.23 4.40
CA LYS A 153 -15.34 0.92 4.92
C LYS A 153 -15.30 2.10 3.95
N TYR A 154 -14.13 2.42 3.43
CA TYR A 154 -13.92 3.61 2.61
C TYR A 154 -14.34 3.47 1.15
N HIS A 155 -14.37 2.24 0.61
CA HIS A 155 -14.72 1.97 -0.79
C HIS A 155 -16.05 1.20 -0.91
N SER A 156 -17.13 1.78 -0.44
CA SER A 156 -18.47 1.15 -0.47
C SER A 156 -18.94 0.73 -1.87
N ALA A 157 -18.47 1.43 -2.93
CA ALA A 157 -18.75 1.12 -4.32
C ALA A 157 -18.17 -0.22 -4.80
N MET A 158 -17.21 -0.81 -4.07
CA MET A 158 -16.68 -2.15 -4.37
C MET A 158 -17.73 -3.26 -4.28
N LYS A 159 -18.89 -3.01 -3.66
CA LYS A 159 -20.03 -3.95 -3.65
C LYS A 159 -20.53 -4.31 -5.05
N TYR A 160 -20.34 -3.44 -6.05
CA TYR A 160 -20.76 -3.69 -7.42
C TYR A 160 -19.79 -4.56 -8.23
N VAL A 161 -18.49 -4.53 -7.90
CA VAL A 161 -17.45 -5.26 -8.64
C VAL A 161 -16.94 -6.48 -7.88
N GLY A 162 -16.97 -6.45 -6.56
CA GLY A 162 -16.43 -7.52 -5.70
C GLY A 162 -17.01 -8.92 -6.01
N PRO A 163 -18.34 -9.09 -6.08
CA PRO A 163 -18.96 -10.37 -6.43
C PRO A 163 -18.51 -10.88 -7.81
N VAL A 164 -18.46 -9.99 -8.82
CA VAL A 164 -18.04 -10.34 -10.18
C VAL A 164 -16.59 -10.83 -10.19
N ARG A 165 -15.67 -10.13 -9.52
CA ARG A 165 -14.26 -10.54 -9.41
C ARG A 165 -14.11 -11.92 -8.76
N LYS A 166 -14.90 -12.18 -7.71
CA LYS A 166 -14.90 -13.48 -7.03
C LYS A 166 -15.38 -14.60 -7.95
N GLU A 167 -16.39 -14.33 -8.78
CA GLU A 167 -16.99 -15.31 -9.68
C GLU A 167 -16.06 -15.63 -10.87
N ILE A 168 -15.44 -14.61 -11.48
CA ILE A 168 -14.49 -14.84 -12.61
C ILE A 168 -13.18 -15.48 -12.17
N GLY A 169 -12.73 -15.31 -10.94
CA GLY A 169 -11.61 -16.04 -10.31
C GLY A 169 -10.23 -15.81 -10.92
N ILE A 170 -10.05 -14.81 -11.80
CA ILE A 170 -8.75 -14.45 -12.38
C ILE A 170 -8.27 -13.10 -11.82
N PRO A 171 -6.97 -12.78 -11.88
CA PRO A 171 -6.48 -11.43 -11.62
C PRO A 171 -7.13 -10.41 -12.57
N THR A 172 -7.34 -9.20 -12.09
CA THR A 172 -7.89 -8.08 -12.86
C THR A 172 -7.15 -6.81 -12.48
N VAL A 173 -7.38 -5.71 -13.18
CA VAL A 173 -6.84 -4.40 -12.84
C VAL A 173 -7.04 -4.06 -11.35
N PHE A 174 -8.14 -4.48 -10.73
CA PHE A 174 -8.42 -4.27 -9.31
C PHE A 174 -7.42 -4.93 -8.34
N ASN A 175 -6.58 -5.85 -8.83
CA ASN A 175 -5.53 -6.45 -7.99
C ASN A 175 -4.35 -5.51 -7.75
N ILE A 176 -4.18 -4.50 -8.61
CA ILE A 176 -3.11 -3.50 -8.51
C ILE A 176 -3.63 -2.09 -8.15
N LEU A 177 -4.96 -1.89 -8.13
CA LEU A 177 -5.54 -0.58 -7.82
C LEU A 177 -5.50 -0.24 -6.33
N GLY A 178 -5.48 -1.23 -5.42
CA GLY A 178 -5.53 -0.98 -3.97
C GLY A 178 -4.52 0.07 -3.50
N PRO A 179 -3.23 -0.08 -3.80
CA PRO A 179 -2.20 0.91 -3.43
C PRO A 179 -2.35 2.28 -4.08
N LEU A 180 -3.11 2.38 -5.16
CA LEU A 180 -3.33 3.63 -5.91
C LEU A 180 -4.57 4.40 -5.43
N THR A 181 -5.36 3.83 -4.53
CA THR A 181 -6.71 4.34 -4.20
C THR A 181 -6.86 4.81 -2.76
N ASN A 182 -5.77 5.27 -2.15
CA ASN A 182 -5.78 5.78 -0.79
C ASN A 182 -6.76 6.95 -0.64
N PRO A 183 -7.76 6.85 0.27
CA PRO A 183 -8.77 7.90 0.48
C PRO A 183 -8.24 9.23 1.04
N ALA A 184 -7.04 9.22 1.64
CA ALA A 184 -6.38 10.45 2.10
C ALA A 184 -5.57 11.14 0.98
N HIS A 185 -5.55 10.58 -0.24
CA HIS A 185 -4.77 11.09 -1.34
C HIS A 185 -3.30 11.34 -0.96
N ALA A 186 -2.68 10.35 -0.29
CA ALA A 186 -1.28 10.42 0.12
C ALA A 186 -0.41 10.93 -1.04
N ASN A 187 0.43 11.91 -0.77
CA ASN A 187 1.25 12.59 -1.78
C ASN A 187 2.74 12.21 -1.69
N VAL A 188 3.09 11.32 -0.75
CA VAL A 188 4.38 10.65 -0.63
C VAL A 188 4.10 9.17 -0.43
N GLN A 189 4.74 8.28 -1.23
CA GLN A 189 4.39 6.86 -1.16
C GLN A 189 5.58 5.93 -1.40
N LEU A 190 5.75 4.95 -0.51
CA LEU A 190 6.56 3.74 -0.73
C LEU A 190 5.62 2.61 -1.13
N LEU A 191 5.77 2.11 -2.36
CA LEU A 191 4.91 1.09 -2.95
C LEU A 191 5.71 -0.16 -3.32
N GLY A 192 5.42 -1.28 -2.66
CA GLY A 192 5.91 -2.59 -3.09
C GLY A 192 5.04 -3.21 -4.18
N VAL A 193 5.65 -3.84 -5.16
CA VAL A 193 4.96 -4.56 -6.24
C VAL A 193 5.36 -6.04 -6.29
N TYR A 194 4.40 -6.91 -6.63
CA TYR A 194 4.64 -8.36 -6.69
C TYR A 194 5.32 -8.85 -7.98
N LYS A 195 5.52 -7.96 -8.95
CA LYS A 195 6.19 -8.25 -10.23
C LYS A 195 7.04 -7.05 -10.67
N PRO A 196 8.27 -7.27 -11.17
CA PRO A 196 9.16 -6.17 -11.55
C PRO A 196 8.64 -5.34 -12.74
N GLU A 197 7.83 -5.95 -13.63
CA GLU A 197 7.25 -5.26 -14.79
C GLU A 197 6.28 -4.14 -14.37
N LEU A 198 5.77 -4.19 -13.15
CA LEU A 198 4.85 -3.18 -12.61
C LEU A 198 5.56 -1.94 -12.07
N LEU A 199 6.87 -1.98 -11.81
CA LEU A 199 7.60 -0.88 -11.15
C LEU A 199 7.37 0.47 -11.84
N MET A 200 7.78 0.59 -13.09
CA MET A 200 7.65 1.85 -13.84
C MET A 200 6.18 2.23 -14.09
N THR A 201 5.33 1.25 -14.38
CA THR A 201 3.89 1.48 -14.63
C THR A 201 3.22 2.06 -13.39
N MET A 202 3.49 1.50 -12.20
CA MET A 202 2.90 1.95 -10.94
C MET A 202 3.46 3.30 -10.50
N ALA A 203 4.78 3.53 -10.67
CA ALA A 203 5.40 4.83 -10.40
C ALA A 203 4.77 5.94 -11.26
N LYS A 204 4.58 5.69 -12.56
CA LYS A 204 3.89 6.63 -13.47
C LYS A 204 2.43 6.83 -13.10
N ALA A 205 1.72 5.78 -12.72
CA ALA A 205 0.32 5.89 -12.29
C ALA A 205 0.19 6.74 -11.01
N LEU A 206 1.08 6.54 -10.03
CA LEU A 206 1.13 7.35 -8.81
C LEU A 206 1.35 8.84 -9.12
N THR A 207 2.30 9.15 -10.00
CA THR A 207 2.58 10.54 -10.43
C THR A 207 1.35 11.17 -11.09
N LYS A 208 0.65 10.44 -11.97
CA LYS A 208 -0.61 10.91 -12.59
C LYS A 208 -1.72 11.14 -11.55
N LEU A 209 -1.70 10.41 -10.45
CA LEU A 209 -2.66 10.54 -9.34
C LEU A 209 -2.25 11.60 -8.30
N GLY A 210 -1.19 12.38 -8.57
CA GLY A 210 -0.77 13.51 -7.74
C GLY A 210 0.21 13.16 -6.62
N VAL A 211 0.79 11.96 -6.61
CA VAL A 211 1.90 11.64 -5.72
C VAL A 211 3.14 12.38 -6.19
N LYS A 212 3.71 13.21 -5.33
CA LYS A 212 4.82 14.11 -5.68
C LYS A 212 6.17 13.40 -5.64
N ARG A 213 6.36 12.52 -4.65
CA ARG A 213 7.60 11.79 -4.39
C ARG A 213 7.28 10.37 -3.97
N GLY A 214 8.05 9.43 -4.41
CA GLY A 214 7.84 8.04 -4.00
C GLY A 214 8.87 7.08 -4.55
N MET A 215 8.76 5.85 -4.10
CA MET A 215 9.52 4.71 -4.58
C MET A 215 8.56 3.55 -4.87
N ALA A 216 8.66 2.98 -6.07
CA ALA A 216 8.12 1.66 -6.37
C ALA A 216 9.24 0.64 -6.21
N VAL A 217 9.03 -0.43 -5.43
CA VAL A 217 10.08 -1.38 -5.06
C VAL A 217 9.66 -2.83 -5.31
N TYR A 218 10.63 -3.67 -5.63
CA TYR A 218 10.44 -5.11 -5.83
C TYR A 218 11.66 -5.87 -5.34
N GLY A 219 11.50 -6.65 -4.27
CA GLY A 219 12.51 -7.62 -3.84
C GLY A 219 12.65 -8.76 -4.84
N THR A 220 13.89 -9.01 -5.32
CA THR A 220 14.13 -10.03 -6.37
C THR A 220 13.85 -11.46 -5.92
N ASP A 221 13.64 -11.67 -4.63
CA ASP A 221 13.11 -12.88 -4.00
C ASP A 221 11.57 -12.95 -4.02
N LYS A 222 10.91 -12.12 -4.84
CA LYS A 222 9.45 -12.00 -4.99
C LYS A 222 8.78 -11.42 -3.74
N LEU A 223 9.37 -10.40 -3.13
CA LEU A 223 8.79 -9.67 -2.01
C LEU A 223 8.29 -8.31 -2.51
N ASP A 224 7.07 -7.93 -2.16
CA ASP A 224 6.51 -6.61 -2.42
C ASP A 224 6.86 -5.58 -1.32
N GLU A 225 8.15 -5.63 -0.91
CA GLU A 225 8.80 -4.77 0.08
C GLU A 225 10.29 -4.60 -0.30
N ILE A 226 11.02 -3.72 0.37
CA ILE A 226 12.49 -3.73 0.32
C ILE A 226 12.97 -4.95 1.08
N SER A 227 13.67 -5.85 0.38
CA SER A 227 14.07 -7.15 0.91
C SER A 227 15.34 -7.09 1.74
N VAL A 228 15.38 -7.87 2.84
CA VAL A 228 16.61 -8.15 3.61
C VAL A 228 17.29 -9.46 3.17
N SER A 229 16.66 -10.20 2.24
CA SER A 229 17.16 -11.52 1.78
C SER A 229 17.67 -11.50 0.33
N ALA A 230 17.40 -10.42 -0.42
CA ALA A 230 17.77 -10.30 -1.82
C ALA A 230 17.99 -8.83 -2.22
N PRO A 231 18.58 -8.55 -3.39
CA PRO A 231 18.55 -7.24 -3.99
C PRO A 231 17.12 -6.76 -4.20
N THR A 232 16.90 -5.44 -4.14
CA THR A 232 15.62 -4.80 -4.40
C THR A 232 15.76 -3.84 -5.57
N LYS A 233 14.94 -4.04 -6.62
CA LYS A 233 14.80 -3.09 -7.73
C LYS A 233 13.93 -1.92 -7.30
N VAL A 234 14.35 -0.73 -7.65
CA VAL A 234 13.71 0.52 -7.27
C VAL A 234 13.42 1.37 -8.50
N VAL A 235 12.24 1.95 -8.56
CA VAL A 235 11.93 3.12 -9.37
C VAL A 235 11.58 4.24 -8.41
N GLU A 236 12.51 5.15 -8.19
CA GLU A 236 12.27 6.36 -7.42
C GLU A 236 11.76 7.47 -8.33
N PHE A 237 10.85 8.29 -7.83
CA PHE A 237 10.32 9.42 -8.58
C PHE A 237 10.09 10.64 -7.70
N SER A 238 10.40 11.81 -8.27
CA SER A 238 10.16 13.11 -7.66
C SER A 238 9.89 14.13 -8.76
N ASP A 239 8.80 14.89 -8.61
CA ASP A 239 8.43 15.98 -9.51
C ASP A 239 8.44 15.59 -11.00
N GLY A 240 8.01 14.37 -11.30
CA GLY A 240 7.89 13.82 -12.66
C GLY A 240 9.19 13.26 -13.24
N ASN A 241 10.29 13.28 -12.51
CA ASN A 241 11.52 12.58 -12.86
C ASN A 241 11.52 11.17 -12.28
N PHE A 242 12.11 10.22 -13.00
CA PHE A 242 12.17 8.81 -12.60
C PHE A 242 13.62 8.34 -12.66
N GLU A 243 14.06 7.63 -11.62
CA GLU A 243 15.37 7.00 -11.54
C GLU A 243 15.21 5.51 -11.22
N GLU A 244 15.91 4.65 -11.96
CA GLU A 244 15.91 3.20 -11.76
C GLU A 244 17.27 2.78 -11.22
N TYR A 245 17.27 2.06 -10.10
CA TYR A 245 18.47 1.52 -9.49
C TYR A 245 18.17 0.25 -8.68
N GLU A 246 19.18 -0.34 -8.12
CA GLU A 246 19.07 -1.51 -7.24
C GLU A 246 19.77 -1.22 -5.90
N ILE A 247 19.17 -1.69 -4.84
CA ILE A 247 19.74 -1.63 -3.49
C ILE A 247 19.83 -3.02 -2.88
N THR A 248 20.80 -3.19 -1.97
CA THR A 248 21.00 -4.43 -1.22
C THR A 248 21.15 -4.12 0.27
N PRO A 249 20.83 -5.08 1.16
CA PRO A 249 21.02 -4.88 2.61
C PRO A 249 22.46 -4.51 3.00
N GLU A 250 23.44 -5.08 2.28
CA GLU A 250 24.86 -4.88 2.55
C GLU A 250 25.32 -3.44 2.33
N GLN A 251 24.70 -2.70 1.41
CA GLN A 251 24.98 -1.27 1.18
C GLN A 251 24.72 -0.42 2.43
N PHE A 252 23.82 -0.88 3.29
CA PHE A 252 23.43 -0.22 4.54
C PHE A 252 24.07 -0.89 5.79
N GLY A 253 25.11 -1.71 5.60
CA GLY A 253 25.78 -2.40 6.68
C GLY A 253 24.99 -3.53 7.34
N MET A 254 23.88 -3.95 6.75
CA MET A 254 23.08 -5.07 7.22
C MET A 254 23.56 -6.39 6.62
N LYS A 255 23.52 -7.47 7.38
CA LYS A 255 23.74 -8.80 6.82
C LYS A 255 22.52 -9.26 6.02
N ARG A 256 22.74 -10.07 5.02
CA ARG A 256 21.65 -10.74 4.31
C ARG A 256 21.05 -11.83 5.19
N HIS A 257 19.74 -11.83 5.32
CA HIS A 257 18.97 -12.81 6.06
C HIS A 257 18.40 -13.89 5.14
N ASP A 258 17.99 -15.03 5.70
CA ASP A 258 17.17 -15.99 4.96
C ASP A 258 15.69 -15.45 4.90
N LYS A 259 15.04 -15.60 3.74
CA LYS A 259 13.66 -15.15 3.57
C LYS A 259 12.69 -15.80 4.58
N SER A 260 12.97 -17.04 4.98
CA SER A 260 12.15 -17.76 5.97
C SER A 260 12.16 -17.10 7.35
N GLU A 261 13.16 -16.29 7.69
CA GLU A 261 13.22 -15.52 8.94
C GLU A 261 12.15 -14.40 9.01
N LEU A 262 11.56 -14.04 7.85
CA LEU A 262 10.45 -13.07 7.76
C LEU A 262 9.09 -13.74 7.80
N ALA A 263 9.00 -15.06 7.92
CA ALA A 263 7.73 -15.78 7.88
C ALA A 263 6.75 -15.25 8.93
N GLY A 264 5.59 -14.82 8.47
CA GLY A 264 4.46 -14.45 9.30
C GLY A 264 3.58 -15.65 9.65
N GLY A 265 2.60 -15.42 10.49
CA GLY A 265 1.68 -16.42 10.99
C GLY A 265 0.24 -15.93 11.04
N THR A 266 -0.46 -16.37 12.07
CA THR A 266 -1.80 -15.89 12.44
C THR A 266 -1.77 -14.40 12.81
N PRO A 267 -2.91 -13.72 12.87
CA PRO A 267 -2.97 -12.33 13.35
C PRO A 267 -2.31 -12.12 14.72
N ALA A 268 -2.47 -13.06 15.65
CA ALA A 268 -1.87 -12.98 16.98
C ALA A 268 -0.33 -13.09 16.92
N GLU A 269 0.19 -14.02 16.11
CA GLU A 269 1.64 -14.19 15.92
C GLU A 269 2.27 -12.97 15.24
N ASN A 270 1.59 -12.39 14.25
CA ASN A 270 2.07 -11.17 13.59
C ASN A 270 2.01 -9.94 14.51
N ALA A 271 1.00 -9.85 15.37
CA ALA A 271 0.91 -8.80 16.38
C ALA A 271 2.04 -8.92 17.43
N GLU A 272 2.38 -10.12 17.83
CA GLU A 272 3.51 -10.35 18.76
C GLU A 272 4.84 -10.00 18.09
N ALA A 273 5.08 -10.46 16.87
CA ALA A 273 6.27 -10.07 16.10
C ALA A 273 6.39 -8.54 15.97
N ALA A 274 5.27 -7.85 15.69
CA ALA A 274 5.26 -6.40 15.63
C ALA A 274 5.65 -5.75 16.96
N ARG A 275 5.14 -6.26 18.11
CA ARG A 275 5.51 -5.76 19.44
C ARG A 275 6.99 -5.98 19.73
N CYS A 276 7.52 -7.18 19.49
CA CYS A 276 8.94 -7.51 19.68
C CYS A 276 9.84 -6.57 18.88
N ILE A 277 9.53 -6.33 17.60
CA ILE A 277 10.28 -5.41 16.74
C ILE A 277 10.23 -3.97 17.30
N LEU A 278 9.04 -3.48 17.66
CA LEU A 278 8.87 -2.13 18.21
C LEU A 278 9.49 -1.94 19.59
N TYR A 279 9.71 -3.03 20.35
CA TYR A 279 10.49 -3.05 21.59
C TYR A 279 12.01 -3.09 21.34
N GLY A 280 12.45 -3.25 20.09
CA GLY A 280 13.86 -3.22 19.72
C GLY A 280 14.53 -4.58 19.57
N GLU A 281 13.78 -5.69 19.53
CA GLU A 281 14.34 -7.02 19.26
C GLU A 281 15.08 -7.00 17.93
N LYS A 282 16.33 -7.52 17.94
CA LYS A 282 17.21 -7.58 16.76
C LYS A 282 16.89 -8.81 15.91
N GLY A 283 17.11 -8.72 14.60
CA GLY A 283 16.93 -9.82 13.66
C GLY A 283 16.32 -9.38 12.35
N ALA A 284 16.01 -10.34 11.48
CA ALA A 284 15.50 -10.11 10.11
C ALA A 284 14.28 -9.19 10.06
N GLY A 285 13.32 -9.40 10.99
CA GLY A 285 12.10 -8.59 11.03
C GLY A 285 12.40 -7.12 11.33
N ARG A 286 13.29 -6.83 12.28
CA ARG A 286 13.70 -5.45 12.56
C ARG A 286 14.46 -4.84 11.38
N ASP A 287 15.39 -5.57 10.79
CA ASP A 287 16.19 -5.07 9.66
C ASP A 287 15.29 -4.77 8.46
N ALA A 288 14.28 -5.61 8.18
CA ALA A 288 13.28 -5.34 7.15
C ALA A 288 12.48 -4.05 7.45
N VAL A 289 12.05 -3.87 8.70
CA VAL A 289 11.34 -2.64 9.11
C VAL A 289 12.24 -1.41 8.98
N LEU A 290 13.53 -1.52 9.36
CA LEU A 290 14.47 -0.40 9.25
C LEU A 290 14.70 0.01 7.79
N LEU A 291 14.87 -0.95 6.86
CA LEU A 291 15.02 -0.66 5.43
C LEU A 291 13.78 0.03 4.86
N ASN A 292 12.60 -0.52 5.13
CA ASN A 292 11.36 0.02 4.57
C ASN A 292 10.96 1.36 5.23
N ALA A 293 11.11 1.50 6.54
CA ALA A 293 10.89 2.78 7.22
C ALA A 293 11.94 3.82 6.81
N GLY A 294 13.21 3.42 6.67
CA GLY A 294 14.30 4.29 6.23
C GLY A 294 14.06 4.86 4.84
N ALA A 295 13.69 4.02 3.88
CA ALA A 295 13.32 4.45 2.53
C ALA A 295 12.08 5.37 2.53
N ALA A 296 11.07 5.07 3.33
CA ALA A 296 9.90 5.93 3.47
C ALA A 296 10.23 7.30 4.08
N LEU A 297 11.13 7.34 5.06
CA LEU A 297 11.62 8.59 5.66
C LEU A 297 12.52 9.38 4.69
N HIS A 298 13.33 8.68 3.87
CA HIS A 298 14.10 9.27 2.80
C HIS A 298 13.22 10.07 1.83
N ILE A 299 12.22 9.43 1.22
CA ILE A 299 11.32 10.10 0.28
C ILE A 299 10.47 11.20 0.93
N LEU A 300 10.12 11.07 2.21
CA LEU A 300 9.32 12.08 2.92
C LEU A 300 10.14 13.31 3.29
N LYS A 301 11.35 13.12 3.80
CA LYS A 301 12.18 14.17 4.43
C LYS A 301 13.28 14.70 3.51
N GLY A 302 13.59 14.04 2.39
CA GLY A 302 14.69 14.39 1.50
C GLY A 302 16.08 14.18 2.13
N ILE A 303 16.20 13.21 3.04
CA ILE A 303 17.47 12.76 3.65
C ILE A 303 17.98 11.53 2.89
N THR A 304 19.21 11.05 3.15
CA THR A 304 19.68 9.80 2.54
C THR A 304 18.90 8.59 3.07
N ILE A 305 18.93 7.44 2.37
CA ILE A 305 18.31 6.21 2.88
C ILE A 305 19.00 5.78 4.17
N GLU A 306 20.33 5.91 4.25
CA GLU A 306 21.14 5.63 5.44
C GLU A 306 20.69 6.45 6.64
N ASP A 307 20.52 7.76 6.47
CA ASP A 307 20.01 8.65 7.53
C ASP A 307 18.57 8.28 7.94
N GLY A 308 17.75 7.87 6.97
CA GLY A 308 16.41 7.37 7.22
C GLY A 308 16.41 6.08 8.07
N ILE A 309 17.29 5.14 7.75
CA ILE A 309 17.49 3.89 8.51
C ILE A 309 17.96 4.20 9.93
N GLN A 310 18.93 5.10 10.09
CA GLN A 310 19.40 5.51 11.42
C GLN A 310 18.29 6.16 12.25
N LEU A 311 17.51 7.06 11.64
CA LEU A 311 16.37 7.70 12.29
C LEU A 311 15.30 6.67 12.72
N ALA A 312 15.02 5.67 11.88
CA ALA A 312 14.11 4.58 12.21
C ALA A 312 14.66 3.73 13.39
N ALA A 313 15.96 3.43 13.39
CA ALA A 313 16.63 2.69 14.47
C ALA A 313 16.54 3.46 15.80
N ASP A 314 16.88 4.75 15.80
CA ASP A 314 16.82 5.61 17.00
C ASP A 314 15.37 5.73 17.51
N THR A 315 14.40 5.78 16.61
CA THR A 315 12.97 5.84 16.95
C THR A 315 12.50 4.57 17.67
N ILE A 316 12.97 3.40 17.23
CA ILE A 316 12.68 2.12 17.90
C ILE A 316 13.45 2.06 19.24
N ASP A 317 14.76 2.31 19.24
CA ASP A 317 15.64 2.12 20.40
C ASP A 317 15.34 3.09 21.55
N SER A 318 14.77 4.27 21.25
CA SER A 318 14.25 5.20 22.27
C SER A 318 12.91 4.78 22.88
N GLY A 319 12.26 3.75 22.33
CA GLY A 319 10.92 3.32 22.70
C GLY A 319 9.78 4.23 22.16
N ALA A 320 10.10 5.20 21.31
CA ALA A 320 9.10 6.10 20.73
C ALA A 320 8.09 5.35 19.84
N ALA A 321 8.55 4.35 19.08
CA ALA A 321 7.71 3.53 18.23
C ALA A 321 6.67 2.74 19.03
N MET A 322 7.05 2.15 20.15
CA MET A 322 6.11 1.43 21.02
C MET A 322 5.10 2.36 21.69
N LYS A 323 5.54 3.52 22.17
CA LYS A 323 4.65 4.55 22.74
C LYS A 323 3.63 5.05 21.71
N THR A 324 4.02 5.12 20.43
CA THR A 324 3.11 5.49 19.33
C THR A 324 2.06 4.41 19.12
N LEU A 325 2.41 3.13 19.14
CA LEU A 325 1.44 2.03 19.09
C LEU A 325 0.46 2.09 20.26
N GLU A 326 0.94 2.27 21.50
CA GLU A 326 0.09 2.36 22.69
C GLU A 326 -0.90 3.53 22.58
N LYS A 327 -0.40 4.69 22.14
CA LYS A 327 -1.23 5.87 21.89
C LYS A 327 -2.25 5.62 20.78
N TYR A 328 -1.84 4.93 19.70
CA TYR A 328 -2.73 4.57 18.60
C TYR A 328 -3.86 3.66 19.07
N ILE A 329 -3.55 2.61 19.84
CA ILE A 329 -4.57 1.73 20.44
C ILE A 329 -5.56 2.56 21.26
N LYS A 330 -5.06 3.39 22.16
CA LYS A 330 -5.90 4.21 23.02
C LYS A 330 -6.81 5.15 22.22
N VAL A 331 -6.23 6.01 21.38
CA VAL A 331 -6.99 7.04 20.65
C VAL A 331 -7.94 6.43 19.63
N SER A 332 -7.55 5.33 18.94
CA SER A 332 -8.43 4.67 17.98
C SER A 332 -9.71 4.11 18.62
N ASN A 333 -9.64 3.66 19.88
CA ASN A 333 -10.80 3.18 20.61
C ASN A 333 -11.65 4.30 21.24
N GLU A 334 -11.15 5.54 21.25
CA GLU A 334 -11.90 6.73 21.72
C GLU A 334 -12.60 7.47 20.56
N VAL A 335 -12.21 7.25 19.31
CA VAL A 335 -12.87 7.85 18.12
C VAL A 335 -14.07 7.01 17.67
N LYS A 336 -15.07 7.70 17.11
CA LYS A 336 -16.26 7.01 16.58
C LYS A 336 -15.90 6.13 15.37
N ALA A 337 -16.63 5.00 15.29
CA ALA A 337 -16.60 4.09 14.14
C ALA A 337 -17.40 4.64 12.96
#